data_101245de22dbe157f52d8f7a13b09362
#
_entry.id   101245de22dbe157f52d8f7a13b09362
#
_cell.length_a   1.000
_cell.length_b   1.000
_cell.length_c   1.000
_cell.angle_alpha   90.00
_cell.angle_beta   90.00
_cell.angle_gamma   90.00
#
_symmetry.space_group_name_H-M   'P 1'
#
loop_
_entity.id
_entity.type
_entity.pdbx_description
1 polymer ?
#
loop_
_entity_poly.entity_id
_entity_poly.type
_entity_poly.pdbx_seq_one_letter_code
_entity_poly.pdbx_strand_id
1 'polypeptide(L)'
;SFQFLLQNGVSRKQILAGKMLGFAAGAGMCGVADTLLATVDQKLNGWGNIKFGGEILPLFYPEFLEQASSVVRAIVSVALLSVVYALFAGAGYMVSIIWYRLNKIGRIIFAFGVPAVLWLVYPLADYFLFGGRSMIAIMNAIMKLSGLADGNPFYGLISGVIGLVILAGVSILLIRKTVVRREN
;
A
#
# COMPACT_ATOMS: atom_id res chain seq x y z
N SER A 1 1.87 17.54 16.74
CA SER A 1 1.84 18.14 15.38
C SER A 1 3.24 18.22 14.80
N PHE A 2 3.39 18.27 13.48
CA PHE A 2 4.69 18.38 12.79
C PHE A 2 5.47 19.64 13.22
N GLN A 3 4.76 20.76 13.40
CA GLN A 3 5.33 22.01 13.88
C GLN A 3 5.92 21.90 15.28
N PHE A 4 5.22 21.24 16.20
CA PHE A 4 5.70 21.01 17.57
C PHE A 4 7.03 20.26 17.60
N LEU A 5 7.20 19.21 16.79
CA LEU A 5 8.44 18.45 16.71
C LEU A 5 9.59 19.29 16.16
N LEU A 6 9.34 20.14 15.15
CA LEU A 6 10.35 21.04 14.61
C LEU A 6 10.76 22.13 15.60
N GLN A 7 9.81 22.67 16.40
CA GLN A 7 10.10 23.64 17.46
C GLN A 7 10.96 23.05 18.57
N ASN A 8 10.83 21.75 18.83
CA ASN A 8 11.67 21.02 19.79
C ASN A 8 12.99 20.49 19.19
N GLY A 9 13.43 21.02 18.05
CA GLY A 9 14.74 20.71 17.47
C GLY A 9 14.83 19.37 16.74
N VAL A 10 13.70 18.63 16.56
CA VAL A 10 13.71 17.37 15.83
C VAL A 10 13.84 17.64 14.33
N SER A 11 14.84 17.03 13.69
CA SER A 11 15.07 17.21 12.26
C SER A 11 13.94 16.59 11.42
N ARG A 12 13.67 17.17 10.24
CA ARG A 12 12.67 16.62 9.30
C ARG A 12 12.92 15.18 8.91
N LYS A 13 14.21 14.79 8.83
CA LYS A 13 14.62 13.40 8.53
C LYS A 13 14.26 12.46 9.67
N GLN A 14 14.47 12.86 10.92
CA GLN A 14 14.10 12.07 12.09
C GLN A 14 12.60 11.88 12.21
N ILE A 15 11.82 12.93 11.94
CA ILE A 15 10.35 12.83 11.93
C ILE A 15 9.88 11.82 10.87
N LEU A 16 10.45 11.89 9.67
CA LEU A 16 10.11 10.94 8.60
C LEU A 16 10.52 9.51 8.95
N ALA A 17 11.76 9.32 9.43
CA ALA A 17 12.25 8.00 9.84
C ALA A 17 11.37 7.39 10.94
N GLY A 18 11.01 8.18 11.96
CA GLY A 18 10.10 7.74 13.03
C GLY A 18 8.72 7.32 12.48
N LYS A 19 8.17 8.06 11.52
CA LYS A 19 6.90 7.69 10.88
C LYS A 19 7.02 6.42 10.04
N MET A 20 8.08 6.28 9.25
CA MET A 20 8.30 5.07 8.46
C MET A 20 8.47 3.83 9.33
N LEU A 21 9.23 3.95 10.44
CA LEU A 21 9.34 2.86 11.43
C LEU A 21 7.98 2.54 12.07
N GLY A 22 7.20 3.56 12.42
CA GLY A 22 5.85 3.36 12.96
C GLY A 22 4.92 2.66 11.97
N PHE A 23 4.98 3.01 10.69
CA PHE A 23 4.21 2.33 9.65
C PHE A 23 4.68 0.88 9.45
N ALA A 24 5.99 0.63 9.44
CA ALA A 24 6.52 -0.73 9.32
C ALA A 24 6.10 -1.61 10.52
N ALA A 25 6.20 -1.08 11.73
CA ALA A 25 5.78 -1.78 12.95
C ALA A 25 4.26 -2.05 12.94
N GLY A 26 3.45 -1.03 12.64
CA GLY A 26 1.99 -1.17 12.55
C GLY A 26 1.57 -2.15 11.45
N ALA A 27 2.19 -2.08 10.28
CA ALA A 27 1.93 -3.00 9.18
C ALA A 27 2.29 -4.45 9.56
N GLY A 28 3.43 -4.65 10.24
CA GLY A 28 3.83 -5.96 10.76
C GLY A 28 2.82 -6.51 11.76
N MET A 29 2.36 -5.68 12.71
CA MET A 29 1.34 -6.09 13.69
C MET A 29 0.02 -6.46 13.01
N CYS A 30 -0.43 -5.67 12.02
CA CYS A 30 -1.64 -5.98 11.25
C CYS A 30 -1.47 -7.29 10.45
N GLY A 31 -0.33 -7.48 9.79
CA GLY A 31 -0.06 -8.73 9.05
C GLY A 31 -0.07 -9.98 9.93
N VAL A 32 0.49 -9.89 11.14
CA VAL A 32 0.43 -10.98 12.13
C VAL A 32 -1.00 -11.20 12.59
N ALA A 33 -1.72 -10.13 12.95
CA ALA A 33 -3.10 -10.23 13.44
C ALA A 33 -4.02 -10.88 12.40
N ASP A 34 -3.95 -10.45 11.13
CA ASP A 34 -4.76 -11.00 10.06
C ASP A 34 -4.44 -12.47 9.77
N THR A 35 -3.16 -12.84 9.78
CA THR A 35 -2.75 -14.24 9.58
C THR A 35 -3.24 -15.13 10.74
N LEU A 36 -3.20 -14.62 11.97
CA LEU A 36 -3.74 -15.34 13.13
C LEU A 36 -5.26 -15.49 13.03
N LEU A 37 -5.98 -14.42 12.67
CA LEU A 37 -7.43 -14.47 12.49
C LEU A 37 -7.82 -15.44 11.38
N ALA A 38 -7.12 -15.44 10.25
CA ALA A 38 -7.34 -16.37 9.16
C ALA A 38 -7.09 -17.84 9.59
N THR A 39 -6.05 -18.08 10.39
CA THR A 39 -5.75 -19.42 10.92
C THR A 39 -6.82 -19.91 11.90
N VAL A 40 -7.35 -19.01 12.74
CA VAL A 40 -8.46 -19.31 13.66
C VAL A 40 -9.73 -19.60 12.88
N ASP A 41 -10.03 -18.78 11.86
CA ASP A 41 -11.21 -18.95 11.00
C ASP A 41 -11.21 -20.32 10.30
N GLN A 42 -10.06 -20.75 9.77
CA GLN A 42 -9.93 -22.08 9.16
C GLN A 42 -10.24 -23.22 10.15
N LYS A 43 -9.83 -23.09 11.42
CA LYS A 43 -10.11 -24.09 12.46
C LYS A 43 -11.55 -24.05 12.93
N LEU A 44 -12.20 -22.89 12.90
CA LEU A 44 -13.58 -22.68 13.32
C LEU A 44 -14.61 -22.95 12.21
N ASN A 45 -14.19 -23.15 10.96
CA ASN A 45 -15.06 -23.38 9.80
C ASN A 45 -16.01 -24.61 9.93
N GLY A 46 -15.97 -25.33 11.07
CA GLY A 46 -17.00 -26.29 11.46
C GLY A 46 -18.21 -25.70 12.19
N TRP A 47 -18.21 -24.41 12.54
CA TRP A 47 -19.18 -23.78 13.43
C TRP A 47 -20.09 -22.73 12.78
N GLY A 48 -20.27 -22.74 11.49
CA GLY A 48 -21.22 -21.86 10.80
C GLY A 48 -20.69 -21.23 9.52
N ASN A 49 -21.60 -20.77 8.67
CA ASN A 49 -21.31 -20.20 7.37
C ASN A 49 -20.68 -18.78 7.38
N ILE A 50 -20.09 -18.36 8.49
CA ILE A 50 -19.49 -17.01 8.62
C ILE A 50 -17.99 -17.14 8.41
N LYS A 51 -17.51 -16.74 7.24
CA LYS A 51 -16.06 -16.61 6.95
C LYS A 51 -15.58 -15.25 7.40
N PHE A 52 -14.82 -15.19 8.46
CA PHE A 52 -14.15 -13.98 8.95
C PHE A 52 -12.80 -13.82 8.24
N GLY A 53 -12.78 -13.20 7.11
CA GLY A 53 -11.54 -12.87 6.41
C GLY A 53 -11.11 -13.95 5.40
N GLY A 54 -10.96 -13.54 4.15
CA GLY A 54 -10.34 -14.38 3.13
C GLY A 54 -8.83 -14.36 3.30
N GLU A 55 -8.19 -15.50 3.39
CA GLU A 55 -6.74 -15.56 3.21
C GLU A 55 -6.38 -14.97 1.85
N ILE A 56 -5.51 -13.98 1.84
CA ILE A 56 -5.04 -13.38 0.58
C ILE A 56 -4.22 -14.38 -0.24
N LEU A 57 -3.43 -15.22 0.43
CA LEU A 57 -2.59 -16.20 -0.26
C LEU A 57 -3.39 -17.21 -1.09
N PRO A 58 -4.42 -17.89 -0.56
CA PRO A 58 -5.22 -18.85 -1.36
C PRO A 58 -5.95 -18.19 -2.53
N LEU A 59 -6.33 -16.92 -2.37
CA LEU A 59 -7.03 -16.20 -3.40
C LEU A 59 -6.12 -15.85 -4.59
N PHE A 60 -4.88 -15.49 -4.31
CA PHE A 60 -3.97 -14.94 -5.30
C PHE A 60 -2.87 -15.89 -5.72
N TYR A 61 -2.48 -16.86 -4.87
CA TYR A 61 -1.36 -17.79 -5.11
C TYR A 61 -1.71 -19.23 -4.76
N PRO A 62 -2.74 -19.84 -5.41
CA PRO A 62 -3.19 -21.18 -5.10
C PRO A 62 -2.09 -22.24 -5.32
N GLU A 63 -1.31 -22.10 -6.39
CA GLU A 63 -0.24 -23.06 -6.74
C GLU A 63 0.88 -23.08 -5.68
N PHE A 64 1.21 -21.92 -5.11
CA PHE A 64 2.19 -21.85 -4.01
C PHE A 64 1.73 -22.62 -2.78
N LEU A 65 0.42 -22.61 -2.51
CA LEU A 65 -0.14 -23.31 -1.35
C LEU A 65 -0.06 -24.82 -1.43
N GLU A 66 -0.17 -25.39 -2.63
CA GLU A 66 -0.07 -26.83 -2.82
C GLU A 66 1.33 -27.37 -2.48
N GLN A 67 2.36 -26.54 -2.71
CA GLN A 67 3.76 -26.91 -2.55
C GLN A 67 4.36 -26.52 -1.21
N ALA A 68 3.81 -25.50 -0.54
CA ALA A 68 4.40 -24.92 0.67
C ALA A 68 3.91 -25.60 1.96
N SER A 69 4.81 -25.80 2.92
CA SER A 69 4.45 -26.24 4.28
C SER A 69 3.63 -25.19 5.02
N SER A 70 2.83 -25.61 6.01
CA SER A 70 1.97 -24.70 6.79
C SER A 70 2.74 -23.54 7.44
N VAL A 71 3.96 -23.80 7.90
CA VAL A 71 4.83 -22.78 8.48
C VAL A 71 5.28 -21.75 7.45
N VAL A 72 5.71 -22.21 6.27
CA VAL A 72 6.12 -21.33 5.16
C VAL A 72 4.94 -20.49 4.70
N ARG A 73 3.74 -21.06 4.59
CA ARG A 73 2.52 -20.32 4.26
C ARG A 73 2.28 -19.17 5.23
N ALA A 74 2.31 -19.45 6.55
CA ALA A 74 2.09 -18.43 7.57
C ALA A 74 3.13 -17.30 7.50
N ILE A 75 4.42 -17.63 7.34
CA ILE A 75 5.49 -16.64 7.24
C ILE A 75 5.31 -15.76 5.99
N VAL A 76 5.03 -16.37 4.84
CA VAL A 76 4.83 -15.63 3.59
C VAL A 76 3.56 -14.79 3.65
N SER A 77 2.46 -15.27 4.26
CA SER A 77 1.24 -14.49 4.49
C SER A 77 1.54 -13.24 5.31
N VAL A 78 2.19 -13.40 6.48
CA VAL A 78 2.56 -12.26 7.34
C VAL A 78 3.43 -11.26 6.58
N ALA A 79 4.45 -11.73 5.88
CA ALA A 79 5.35 -10.87 5.13
C ALA A 79 4.63 -10.10 4.02
N LEU A 80 3.80 -10.78 3.22
CA LEU A 80 3.07 -10.19 2.11
C LEU A 80 2.04 -9.17 2.60
N LEU A 81 1.24 -9.51 3.62
CA LEU A 81 0.28 -8.60 4.23
C LEU A 81 0.97 -7.38 4.83
N SER A 82 2.09 -7.58 5.54
CA SER A 82 2.86 -6.48 6.12
C SER A 82 3.36 -5.52 5.04
N VAL A 83 3.86 -6.02 3.92
CA VAL A 83 4.30 -5.20 2.79
C VAL A 83 3.12 -4.43 2.17
N VAL A 84 1.99 -5.09 1.98
CA VAL A 84 0.77 -4.45 1.45
C VAL A 84 0.29 -3.33 2.38
N TYR A 85 0.17 -3.59 3.69
CA TYR A 85 -0.22 -2.56 4.66
C TYR A 85 0.77 -1.39 4.71
N ALA A 86 2.07 -1.69 4.66
CA ALA A 86 3.10 -0.66 4.62
C ALA A 86 3.00 0.21 3.35
N LEU A 87 2.72 -0.39 2.19
CA LEU A 87 2.50 0.32 0.94
C LEU A 87 1.30 1.28 1.03
N PHE A 88 0.17 0.80 1.55
CA PHE A 88 -1.02 1.64 1.75
C PHE A 88 -0.76 2.77 2.75
N ALA A 89 -0.09 2.48 3.87
CA ALA A 89 0.29 3.50 4.85
C ALA A 89 1.25 4.54 4.26
N GLY A 90 2.25 4.10 3.50
CA GLY A 90 3.19 4.98 2.80
C GLY A 90 2.53 5.85 1.73
N ALA A 91 1.63 5.27 0.93
CA ALA A 91 0.85 6.00 -0.06
C ALA A 91 -0.08 7.03 0.61
N GLY A 92 -0.80 6.65 1.68
CA GLY A 92 -1.62 7.56 2.46
C GLY A 92 -0.82 8.72 3.07
N TYR A 93 0.39 8.43 3.53
CA TYR A 93 1.29 9.47 4.03
C TYR A 93 1.73 10.43 2.92
N MET A 94 2.08 9.92 1.75
CA MET A 94 2.42 10.75 0.58
C MET A 94 1.25 11.66 0.19
N VAL A 95 0.03 11.13 0.13
CA VAL A 95 -1.20 11.91 -0.11
C VAL A 95 -1.36 12.99 0.95
N SER A 96 -1.13 12.68 2.23
CA SER A 96 -1.21 13.65 3.32
C SER A 96 -0.20 14.79 3.18
N ILE A 97 1.03 14.51 2.73
CA ILE A 97 2.04 15.55 2.45
C ILE A 97 1.59 16.46 1.30
N ILE A 98 1.08 15.87 0.22
CA ILE A 98 0.56 16.62 -0.93
C ILE A 98 -0.60 17.52 -0.49
N TRP A 99 -1.56 16.96 0.26
CA TRP A 99 -2.71 17.67 0.80
C TRP A 99 -2.31 18.88 1.65
N TYR A 100 -1.30 18.71 2.50
CA TYR A 100 -0.80 19.80 3.35
C TYR A 100 -0.20 20.95 2.54
N ARG A 101 0.36 20.67 1.37
CA ARG A 101 0.98 21.68 0.48
C ARG A 101 -0.01 22.46 -0.36
N LEU A 102 -1.19 21.90 -0.60
CA LEU A 102 -2.20 22.50 -1.47
C LEU A 102 -2.96 23.61 -0.73
N ASN A 103 -3.29 24.68 -1.47
CA ASN A 103 -4.23 25.71 -1.02
C ASN A 103 -5.66 25.16 -1.01
N LYS A 104 -6.63 25.95 -0.52
CA LYS A 104 -8.04 25.52 -0.41
C LYS A 104 -8.62 25.01 -1.73
N ILE A 105 -8.39 25.73 -2.83
CA ILE A 105 -8.87 25.36 -4.17
C ILE A 105 -8.15 24.09 -4.65
N GLY A 106 -6.82 24.02 -4.49
CA GLY A 106 -6.03 22.85 -4.86
C GLY A 106 -6.45 21.59 -4.13
N ARG A 107 -6.88 21.66 -2.86
CA ARG A 107 -7.41 20.51 -2.12
C ARG A 107 -8.71 19.98 -2.74
N ILE A 108 -9.60 20.89 -3.15
CA ILE A 108 -10.86 20.51 -3.81
C ILE A 108 -10.56 19.83 -5.16
N ILE A 109 -9.69 20.44 -5.97
CA ILE A 109 -9.28 19.88 -7.25
C ILE A 109 -8.60 18.52 -7.05
N PHE A 110 -7.73 18.37 -6.06
CA PHE A 110 -7.06 17.11 -5.77
C PHE A 110 -8.05 16.03 -5.30
N ALA A 111 -8.98 16.38 -4.39
CA ALA A 111 -9.95 15.41 -3.84
C ALA A 111 -10.93 14.88 -4.87
N PHE A 112 -11.39 15.70 -5.79
CA PHE A 112 -12.37 15.30 -6.80
C PHE A 112 -11.75 15.08 -8.18
N GLY A 113 -10.76 15.88 -8.54
CA GLY A 113 -10.13 15.81 -9.86
C GLY A 113 -9.28 14.56 -10.03
N VAL A 114 -8.47 14.18 -9.04
CA VAL A 114 -7.63 12.98 -9.16
C VAL A 114 -8.46 11.71 -9.28
N PRO A 115 -9.46 11.43 -8.43
CA PRO A 115 -10.36 10.30 -8.64
C PRO A 115 -11.12 10.37 -9.98
N ALA A 116 -11.63 11.53 -10.36
CA ALA A 116 -12.36 11.68 -11.63
C ALA A 116 -11.45 11.37 -12.83
N VAL A 117 -10.19 11.84 -12.81
CA VAL A 117 -9.25 11.54 -13.89
C VAL A 117 -8.91 10.06 -13.93
N LEU A 118 -8.62 9.44 -12.79
CA LEU A 118 -8.20 8.04 -12.74
C LEU A 118 -9.34 7.06 -13.07
N TRP A 119 -10.56 7.33 -12.60
CA TRP A 119 -11.69 6.39 -12.73
C TRP A 119 -12.61 6.67 -13.91
N LEU A 120 -12.63 7.88 -14.44
CA LEU A 120 -13.53 8.26 -15.52
C LEU A 120 -12.76 8.69 -16.78
N VAL A 121 -11.92 9.71 -16.67
CA VAL A 121 -11.27 10.30 -17.85
C VAL A 121 -10.26 9.34 -18.47
N TYR A 122 -9.41 8.72 -17.65
CA TYR A 122 -8.37 7.81 -18.16
C TYR A 122 -8.95 6.55 -18.83
N PRO A 123 -9.88 5.79 -18.23
CA PRO A 123 -10.47 4.62 -18.89
C PRO A 123 -11.23 4.98 -20.17
N LEU A 124 -11.96 6.09 -20.17
CA LEU A 124 -12.66 6.58 -21.37
C LEU A 124 -11.67 6.95 -22.48
N ALA A 125 -10.64 7.73 -22.14
CA ALA A 125 -9.62 8.12 -23.10
C ALA A 125 -8.88 6.91 -23.66
N ASP A 126 -8.52 5.94 -22.81
CA ASP A 126 -7.86 4.71 -23.24
C ASP A 126 -8.76 3.88 -24.17
N TYR A 127 -10.04 3.77 -23.86
CA TYR A 127 -11.00 3.07 -24.71
C TYR A 127 -11.11 3.72 -26.10
N PHE A 128 -11.29 5.05 -26.16
CA PHE A 128 -11.50 5.76 -27.43
C PHE A 128 -10.22 5.96 -28.25
N LEU A 129 -9.07 6.20 -27.60
CA LEU A 129 -7.83 6.53 -28.31
C LEU A 129 -6.96 5.29 -28.57
N PHE A 130 -6.95 4.33 -27.65
CA PHE A 130 -6.03 3.19 -27.69
C PHE A 130 -6.75 1.84 -27.69
N GLY A 131 -8.09 1.81 -27.74
CA GLY A 131 -8.87 0.57 -27.73
C GLY A 131 -8.66 -0.28 -26.48
N GLY A 132 -8.40 0.35 -25.31
CA GLY A 132 -8.19 -0.33 -24.03
C GLY A 132 -6.79 -0.94 -23.84
N ARG A 133 -5.87 -0.75 -24.79
CA ARG A 133 -4.54 -1.41 -24.77
C ARG A 133 -3.65 -0.94 -23.63
N SER A 134 -3.71 0.33 -23.23
CA SER A 134 -2.86 0.82 -22.14
C SER A 134 -3.32 0.30 -20.79
N MET A 135 -4.61 0.17 -20.58
CA MET A 135 -5.16 -0.43 -19.35
C MET A 135 -4.79 -1.91 -19.22
N ILE A 136 -4.87 -2.66 -20.33
CA ILE A 136 -4.43 -4.06 -20.38
C ILE A 136 -2.92 -4.18 -20.10
N ALA A 137 -2.11 -3.30 -20.68
CA ALA A 137 -0.66 -3.29 -20.44
C ALA A 137 -0.32 -3.00 -18.96
N ILE A 138 -1.00 -2.03 -18.34
CA ILE A 138 -0.83 -1.72 -16.92
C ILE A 138 -1.26 -2.92 -16.06
N MET A 139 -2.40 -3.55 -16.35
CA MET A 139 -2.87 -4.71 -15.61
C MET A 139 -1.88 -5.87 -15.71
N ASN A 140 -1.39 -6.17 -16.92
CA ASN A 140 -0.37 -7.19 -17.13
C ASN A 140 0.95 -6.88 -16.40
N ALA A 141 1.36 -5.61 -16.36
CA ALA A 141 2.53 -5.20 -15.60
C ALA A 141 2.32 -5.42 -14.09
N ILE A 142 1.15 -5.05 -13.56
CA ILE A 142 0.79 -5.29 -12.15
C ILE A 142 0.79 -6.79 -11.85
N MET A 143 0.17 -7.62 -12.70
CA MET A 143 0.14 -9.08 -12.53
C MET A 143 1.53 -9.69 -12.52
N LYS A 144 2.44 -9.24 -13.40
CA LYS A 144 3.84 -9.69 -13.41
C LYS A 144 4.60 -9.23 -12.18
N LEU A 145 4.50 -7.95 -11.82
CA LEU A 145 5.21 -7.39 -10.67
C LEU A 145 4.74 -7.99 -9.34
N SER A 146 3.45 -8.27 -9.22
CA SER A 146 2.90 -8.92 -8.03
C SER A 146 3.18 -10.42 -8.00
N GLY A 147 3.66 -11.02 -9.10
CA GLY A 147 3.86 -12.47 -9.20
C GLY A 147 2.58 -13.27 -9.36
N LEU A 148 1.46 -12.60 -9.61
CA LEU A 148 0.16 -13.27 -9.85
C LEU A 148 0.17 -14.06 -11.15
N ALA A 149 0.90 -13.59 -12.16
CA ALA A 149 1.02 -14.27 -13.44
C ALA A 149 1.78 -15.61 -13.33
N ASP A 150 2.72 -15.70 -12.39
CA ASP A 150 3.60 -16.86 -12.20
C ASP A 150 3.23 -17.66 -10.94
N GLY A 151 2.15 -17.31 -10.24
CA GLY A 151 1.73 -17.97 -9.00
C GLY A 151 2.74 -17.87 -7.84
N ASN A 152 3.71 -16.94 -7.92
CA ASN A 152 4.83 -16.85 -7.00
C ASN A 152 4.77 -15.58 -6.12
N PRO A 153 4.47 -15.70 -4.80
CA PRO A 153 4.34 -14.55 -3.90
C PRO A 153 5.64 -13.79 -3.65
N PHE A 154 6.80 -14.39 -3.92
CA PHE A 154 8.09 -13.72 -3.70
C PHE A 154 8.32 -12.55 -4.65
N TYR A 155 7.79 -12.59 -5.89
CA TYR A 155 7.82 -11.43 -6.78
C TYR A 155 7.01 -10.26 -6.20
N GLY A 156 5.85 -10.54 -5.62
CA GLY A 156 5.04 -9.55 -4.93
C GLY A 156 5.74 -8.93 -3.73
N LEU A 157 6.46 -9.74 -2.95
CA LEU A 157 7.28 -9.24 -1.83
C LEU A 157 8.41 -8.32 -2.31
N ILE A 158 9.18 -8.75 -3.31
CA ILE A 158 10.31 -7.98 -3.84
C ILE A 158 9.81 -6.65 -4.45
N SER A 159 8.81 -6.70 -5.31
CA SER A 159 8.24 -5.51 -5.95
C SER A 159 7.60 -4.58 -4.92
N GLY A 160 6.94 -5.12 -3.90
CA GLY A 160 6.38 -4.36 -2.80
C GLY A 160 7.45 -3.63 -1.99
N VAL A 161 8.56 -4.28 -1.66
CA VAL A 161 9.70 -3.64 -0.97
C VAL A 161 10.32 -2.54 -1.85
N ILE A 162 10.48 -2.78 -3.15
CA ILE A 162 10.94 -1.75 -4.10
C ILE A 162 9.96 -0.57 -4.10
N GLY A 163 8.66 -0.84 -4.15
CA GLY A 163 7.62 0.17 -4.06
C GLY A 163 7.71 1.02 -2.79
N LEU A 164 7.97 0.39 -1.63
CA LEU A 164 8.20 1.11 -0.36
C LEU A 164 9.41 2.02 -0.41
N VAL A 165 10.51 1.56 -1.00
CA VAL A 165 11.74 2.38 -1.17
C VAL A 165 11.45 3.60 -2.05
N ILE A 166 10.70 3.41 -3.15
CA ILE A 166 10.30 4.49 -4.04
C ILE A 166 9.38 5.48 -3.30
N LEU A 167 8.36 5.01 -2.60
CA LEU A 167 7.45 5.86 -1.81
C LEU A 167 8.19 6.65 -0.73
N ALA A 168 9.15 6.03 -0.03
CA ALA A 168 9.99 6.70 0.95
C ALA A 168 10.85 7.79 0.28
N GLY A 169 11.48 7.49 -0.85
CA GLY A 169 12.28 8.45 -1.63
C GLY A 169 11.46 9.66 -2.08
N VAL A 170 10.29 9.42 -2.66
CA VAL A 170 9.36 10.50 -3.08
C VAL A 170 8.91 11.33 -1.88
N SER A 171 8.58 10.68 -0.75
CA SER A 171 8.18 11.37 0.48
C SER A 171 9.31 12.27 1.02
N ILE A 172 10.56 11.82 0.97
CA ILE A 172 11.73 12.64 1.33
C ILE A 172 11.85 13.88 0.45
N LEU A 173 11.72 13.72 -0.87
CA LEU A 173 11.79 14.81 -1.82
C LEU A 173 10.67 15.83 -1.60
N LEU A 174 9.46 15.35 -1.33
CA LEU A 174 8.32 16.19 -1.03
C LEU A 174 8.53 16.99 0.26
N ILE A 175 9.02 16.36 1.33
CA ILE A 175 9.23 17.03 2.64
C ILE A 175 10.33 18.08 2.56
N ARG A 176 11.40 17.85 1.80
CA ARG A 176 12.50 18.81 1.66
C ARG A 176 12.02 20.19 1.17
N LYS A 177 11.04 20.20 0.27
CA LYS A 177 10.49 21.44 -0.33
C LYS A 177 9.28 22.00 0.42
N THR A 178 8.91 21.44 1.58
CA THR A 178 7.75 21.91 2.34
C THR A 178 8.16 23.12 3.18
N VAL A 179 7.65 24.29 2.83
CA VAL A 179 7.77 25.51 3.64
C VAL A 179 6.72 25.42 4.76
N VAL A 180 7.14 25.65 6.00
CA VAL A 180 6.20 25.74 7.13
C VAL A 180 5.35 27.00 6.92
N ARG A 181 4.10 26.84 6.51
CA ARG A 181 3.16 27.93 6.38
C ARG A 181 2.75 28.36 7.78
N ARG A 182 3.11 29.57 8.19
CA ARG A 182 2.49 30.17 9.37
C ARG A 182 1.02 30.41 9.02
N GLU A 183 0.12 29.76 9.74
CA GLU A 183 -1.29 30.12 9.74
C GLU A 183 -1.39 31.43 10.54
N ASN A 184 -1.65 32.54 9.82
CA ASN A 184 -2.16 33.77 10.42
C ASN A 184 -3.66 33.64 10.51
#